data_f7ff6616ba9348474a9bc438a4df646f
#
_entry.id   f7ff6616ba9348474a9bc438a4df646f
#
_cell.length_a   1.000
_cell.length_b   1.000
_cell.length_c   1.000
_cell.angle_alpha   90.00
_cell.angle_beta   90.00
_cell.angle_gamma   90.00
#
_symmetry.space_group_name_H-M   'P 1'
#
loop_
_entity.id
_entity.type
_entity.pdbx_description
1 polymer ?
#
loop_
_entity_poly.entity_id
_entity_poly.type
_entity_poly.pdbx_seq_one_letter_code
_entity_poly.pdbx_strand_id
1 'polypeptide(L)'
;HPDDIILAFSKHATSKISSGEDLYNVKTMGFRGEALASIISISRLTCITRTEEFDFGTKVECENSEVKKSQTGCAVGTIMDIKDLFYNLPARLKFLKSQKTEFAYINELIQTLALVHTNVAFELKNNGKTIIKTTGQGDTLQVLKEVFSEDIAKNLREVFKTDKMSGLKISGFVSTPDYTRASKKDYYMYVNSRMVKCPIFQKSIDTAYKSLIGSRYPFIILNLEVPPEDVDVNVHPTKKEVRYRNPNQIFNFIYSSIDMALSGVTERQTAQPVPEMQQRAAEPVRPMEIKTEDIYVTEGENIASVFKKPVEPK
;
A
#
# COMPACT_ATOMS: atom_id res chain seq x y z
N HIS A 1 -1.17 -19.45 -19.39
CA HIS A 1 -1.39 -20.46 -20.42
C HIS A 1 -1.76 -19.76 -21.74
N PRO A 2 -1.34 -20.29 -22.93
CA PRO A 2 -1.66 -19.68 -24.23
C PRO A 2 -3.15 -19.52 -24.48
N ASP A 3 -3.98 -20.42 -23.98
CA ASP A 3 -5.44 -20.38 -24.20
C ASP A 3 -6.15 -19.36 -23.30
N ASP A 4 -5.58 -19.07 -22.15
CA ASP A 4 -6.18 -18.16 -21.16
C ASP A 4 -5.78 -16.70 -21.37
N ILE A 5 -4.75 -16.44 -22.18
CA ILE A 5 -4.20 -15.09 -22.30
C ILE A 5 -5.22 -14.06 -22.80
N ILE A 6 -6.14 -14.46 -23.67
CA ILE A 6 -7.20 -13.57 -24.19
C ILE A 6 -8.20 -13.25 -23.07
N LEU A 7 -8.52 -14.23 -22.21
CA LEU A 7 -9.40 -14.04 -21.07
C LEU A 7 -8.85 -13.01 -20.10
N ALA A 8 -7.52 -12.90 -19.94
CA ALA A 8 -6.90 -11.90 -19.07
C ALA A 8 -7.25 -10.46 -19.46
N PHE A 9 -7.58 -10.20 -20.73
CA PHE A 9 -7.99 -8.90 -21.25
C PHE A 9 -9.52 -8.71 -21.29
N SER A 10 -10.29 -9.73 -20.93
CA SER A 10 -11.76 -9.65 -20.86
C SER A 10 -12.23 -9.07 -19.55
N LYS A 11 -13.35 -8.36 -19.56
CA LYS A 11 -13.98 -7.83 -18.34
C LYS A 11 -14.46 -9.00 -17.47
N HIS A 12 -14.32 -8.83 -16.15
CA HIS A 12 -14.77 -9.80 -15.13
C HIS A 12 -14.05 -11.15 -15.16
N ALA A 13 -13.01 -11.32 -15.97
CA ALA A 13 -12.18 -12.53 -15.97
C ALA A 13 -11.11 -12.40 -14.89
N THR A 14 -11.17 -13.26 -13.87
CA THR A 14 -10.19 -13.31 -12.78
C THR A 14 -9.94 -14.74 -12.35
N SER A 15 -8.66 -15.06 -12.07
CA SER A 15 -8.23 -16.33 -11.47
C SER A 15 -8.12 -16.27 -9.94
N LYS A 16 -8.50 -15.14 -9.31
CA LYS A 16 -8.16 -14.82 -7.91
C LYS A 16 -9.32 -14.96 -6.95
N ILE A 17 -10.54 -15.00 -7.44
CA ILE A 17 -11.77 -15.23 -6.69
C ILE A 17 -12.70 -16.13 -7.50
N SER A 18 -13.30 -17.10 -6.89
CA SER A 18 -14.28 -18.02 -7.47
C SER A 18 -15.64 -17.94 -6.78
N SER A 19 -15.69 -17.45 -5.55
CA SER A 19 -16.90 -17.33 -4.73
C SER A 19 -17.01 -15.95 -4.06
N GLY A 20 -18.23 -15.62 -3.58
CA GLY A 20 -18.47 -14.41 -2.79
C GLY A 20 -17.71 -14.40 -1.45
N GLU A 21 -17.42 -15.57 -0.89
CA GLU A 21 -16.65 -15.71 0.35
C GLU A 21 -15.18 -15.35 0.18
N ASP A 22 -14.61 -15.59 -1.02
CA ASP A 22 -13.23 -15.22 -1.33
C ASP A 22 -13.00 -13.71 -1.26
N LEU A 23 -14.07 -12.89 -1.40
CA LEU A 23 -14.00 -11.42 -1.27
C LEU A 23 -13.54 -10.96 0.11
N TYR A 24 -13.86 -11.72 1.16
CA TYR A 24 -13.45 -11.40 2.53
C TYR A 24 -12.00 -11.82 2.83
N ASN A 25 -11.45 -12.75 2.04
CA ASN A 25 -10.12 -13.32 2.24
C ASN A 25 -9.11 -12.98 1.13
N VAL A 26 -9.32 -11.88 0.40
CA VAL A 26 -8.46 -11.49 -0.72
C VAL A 26 -7.04 -11.16 -0.25
N LYS A 27 -6.11 -12.07 -0.46
CA LYS A 27 -4.67 -11.89 -0.19
C LYS A 27 -3.91 -11.22 -1.35
N THR A 28 -4.52 -11.13 -2.54
CA THR A 28 -3.90 -10.56 -3.75
C THR A 28 -4.21 -9.07 -3.90
N MET A 29 -3.32 -8.32 -4.59
CA MET A 29 -3.53 -6.88 -4.81
C MET A 29 -4.77 -6.58 -5.64
N GLY A 30 -5.06 -7.38 -6.68
CA GLY A 30 -6.24 -7.27 -7.54
C GLY A 30 -7.09 -8.53 -7.50
N PHE A 31 -8.42 -8.38 -7.70
CA PHE A 31 -9.35 -9.49 -7.70
C PHE A 31 -10.54 -9.33 -8.66
N ARG A 32 -10.79 -8.12 -9.19
CA ARG A 32 -12.00 -7.82 -10.00
C ARG A 32 -11.90 -8.23 -11.46
N GLY A 33 -10.71 -8.53 -12.00
CA GLY A 33 -10.53 -8.86 -13.42
C GLY A 33 -10.88 -7.72 -14.38
N GLU A 34 -10.73 -6.46 -13.97
CA GLU A 34 -11.14 -5.29 -14.77
C GLU A 34 -9.96 -4.40 -15.20
N ALA A 35 -8.79 -4.53 -14.55
CA ALA A 35 -7.68 -3.60 -14.76
C ALA A 35 -7.14 -3.64 -16.20
N LEU A 36 -6.81 -4.83 -16.72
CA LEU A 36 -6.28 -4.99 -18.07
C LEU A 36 -7.32 -4.59 -19.13
N ALA A 37 -8.58 -4.99 -18.95
CA ALA A 37 -9.69 -4.58 -19.83
C ALA A 37 -9.85 -3.06 -19.89
N SER A 38 -9.69 -2.37 -18.77
CA SER A 38 -9.71 -0.91 -18.71
C SER A 38 -8.49 -0.30 -19.40
N ILE A 39 -7.30 -0.85 -19.23
CA ILE A 39 -6.07 -0.35 -19.85
C ILE A 39 -6.16 -0.45 -21.38
N ILE A 40 -6.54 -1.60 -21.93
CA ILE A 40 -6.64 -1.79 -23.38
C ILE A 40 -7.71 -0.89 -24.04
N SER A 41 -8.75 -0.51 -23.28
CA SER A 41 -9.79 0.39 -23.81
C SER A 41 -9.31 1.82 -24.04
N ILE A 42 -8.16 2.22 -23.50
CA ILE A 42 -7.65 3.60 -23.51
C ILE A 42 -6.20 3.72 -23.96
N SER A 43 -5.58 2.63 -24.39
CA SER A 43 -4.18 2.59 -24.81
C SER A 43 -3.96 1.56 -25.90
N ARG A 44 -2.79 1.59 -26.54
CA ARG A 44 -2.28 0.50 -27.36
C ARG A 44 -1.43 -0.39 -26.49
N LEU A 45 -1.73 -1.70 -26.47
CA LEU A 45 -1.04 -2.64 -25.59
C LEU A 45 -0.48 -3.81 -26.41
N THR A 46 0.78 -4.14 -26.15
CA THR A 46 1.40 -5.40 -26.57
C THR A 46 1.79 -6.20 -25.35
N CYS A 47 1.31 -7.43 -25.24
CA CYS A 47 1.69 -8.38 -24.20
C CYS A 47 2.45 -9.55 -24.84
N ILE A 48 3.62 -9.87 -24.31
CA ILE A 48 4.39 -11.05 -24.68
C ILE A 48 4.61 -11.86 -23.42
N THR A 49 4.21 -13.13 -23.43
CA THR A 49 4.30 -13.96 -22.23
C THR A 49 4.62 -15.41 -22.57
N ARG A 50 5.40 -16.05 -21.70
CA ARG A 50 5.70 -17.49 -21.76
C ARG A 50 5.78 -18.07 -20.34
N THR A 51 5.21 -19.24 -20.14
CA THR A 51 5.43 -20.07 -18.94
C THR A 51 6.49 -21.13 -19.24
N GLU A 52 7.06 -21.74 -18.20
CA GLU A 52 8.11 -22.76 -18.34
C GLU A 52 7.65 -24.01 -19.12
N GLU A 53 6.34 -24.28 -19.12
CA GLU A 53 5.74 -25.44 -19.76
C GLU A 53 5.71 -25.36 -21.29
N PHE A 54 5.98 -24.21 -21.89
CA PHE A 54 5.88 -23.99 -23.34
C PHE A 54 7.21 -23.53 -23.94
N ASP A 55 7.55 -24.08 -25.10
CA ASP A 55 8.76 -23.71 -25.86
C ASP A 55 8.64 -22.33 -26.50
N PHE A 56 7.42 -21.91 -26.85
CA PHE A 56 7.14 -20.63 -27.49
C PHE A 56 6.29 -19.74 -26.60
N GLY A 57 6.55 -18.43 -26.69
CA GLY A 57 5.70 -17.43 -26.07
C GLY A 57 4.49 -17.08 -26.92
N THR A 58 3.52 -16.44 -26.28
CA THR A 58 2.34 -15.87 -26.93
C THR A 58 2.47 -14.34 -26.94
N LYS A 59 2.31 -13.73 -28.12
CA LYS A 59 2.17 -12.29 -28.30
C LYS A 59 0.71 -11.94 -28.50
N VAL A 60 0.21 -10.97 -27.75
CA VAL A 60 -1.13 -10.38 -27.88
C VAL A 60 -0.99 -8.90 -28.14
N GLU A 61 -1.59 -8.41 -29.20
CA GLU A 61 -1.64 -6.99 -29.56
C GLU A 61 -3.10 -6.50 -29.46
N CYS A 62 -3.30 -5.45 -28.70
CA CYS A 62 -4.61 -4.85 -28.47
C CYS A 62 -4.60 -3.40 -28.93
N GLU A 63 -5.46 -3.08 -29.93
CA GLU A 63 -5.67 -1.73 -30.45
C GLU A 63 -7.13 -1.60 -30.91
N ASN A 64 -7.78 -0.47 -30.61
CA ASN A 64 -9.17 -0.18 -31.00
C ASN A 64 -10.18 -1.30 -30.68
N SER A 65 -9.99 -2.00 -29.54
CA SER A 65 -10.77 -3.18 -29.14
C SER A 65 -10.56 -4.43 -30.00
N GLU A 66 -9.65 -4.40 -30.95
CA GLU A 66 -9.21 -5.60 -31.65
C GLU A 66 -8.11 -6.29 -30.84
N VAL A 67 -8.16 -7.62 -30.77
CA VAL A 67 -7.17 -8.46 -30.10
C VAL A 67 -6.59 -9.45 -31.10
N LYS A 68 -5.30 -9.32 -31.37
CA LYS A 68 -4.56 -10.23 -32.27
C LYS A 68 -3.61 -11.10 -31.45
N LYS A 69 -3.66 -12.41 -31.67
CA LYS A 69 -2.80 -13.40 -31.02
C LYS A 69 -1.86 -14.04 -32.04
N SER A 70 -0.58 -14.16 -31.69
CA SER A 70 0.44 -14.83 -32.48
C SER A 70 1.46 -15.54 -31.59
N GLN A 71 2.22 -16.48 -32.14
CA GLN A 71 3.36 -17.08 -31.45
C GLN A 71 4.62 -16.24 -31.64
N THR A 72 5.50 -16.25 -30.63
CA THR A 72 6.78 -15.55 -30.67
C THR A 72 7.83 -16.23 -29.80
N GLY A 73 9.11 -16.02 -30.09
CA GLY A 73 10.19 -16.40 -29.19
C GLY A 73 10.34 -15.38 -28.07
N CYS A 74 10.37 -15.81 -26.81
CA CYS A 74 10.70 -14.96 -25.67
C CYS A 74 11.20 -15.78 -24.47
N ALA A 75 11.82 -15.13 -23.51
CA ALA A 75 12.15 -15.73 -22.22
C ALA A 75 10.89 -16.02 -21.42
N VAL A 76 11.00 -16.89 -20.39
CA VAL A 76 9.93 -17.13 -19.40
C VAL A 76 9.64 -15.82 -18.67
N GLY A 77 8.36 -15.49 -18.50
CA GLY A 77 7.90 -14.25 -17.89
C GLY A 77 6.90 -13.49 -18.74
N THR A 78 6.64 -12.24 -18.38
CA THR A 78 5.65 -11.39 -19.07
C THR A 78 6.23 -10.01 -19.35
N ILE A 79 6.08 -9.55 -20.59
CA ILE A 79 6.39 -8.19 -21.03
C ILE A 79 5.07 -7.50 -21.39
N MET A 80 4.81 -6.35 -20.79
CA MET A 80 3.68 -5.49 -21.11
C MET A 80 4.21 -4.16 -21.65
N ASP A 81 3.90 -3.86 -22.90
CA ASP A 81 4.22 -2.58 -23.55
C ASP A 81 2.91 -1.80 -23.74
N ILE A 82 2.78 -0.68 -23.06
CA ILE A 82 1.56 0.15 -23.05
C ILE A 82 1.92 1.52 -23.59
N LYS A 83 1.34 1.87 -24.74
CA LYS A 83 1.62 3.09 -25.49
C LYS A 83 0.39 3.96 -25.65
N ASP A 84 0.62 5.23 -25.90
CA ASP A 84 -0.39 6.20 -26.29
C ASP A 84 -1.59 6.24 -25.34
N LEU A 85 -1.34 6.29 -24.03
CA LEU A 85 -2.38 6.36 -23.00
C LEU A 85 -3.34 7.53 -23.27
N PHE A 86 -4.66 7.23 -23.31
CA PHE A 86 -5.76 8.15 -23.61
C PHE A 86 -5.79 8.67 -25.06
N TYR A 87 -5.15 7.98 -26.05
CA TYR A 87 -5.16 8.40 -27.44
C TYR A 87 -6.57 8.60 -28.00
N ASN A 88 -7.52 7.82 -27.55
CA ASN A 88 -8.94 7.86 -27.96
C ASN A 88 -9.83 8.69 -27.01
N LEU A 89 -9.26 9.31 -25.97
CA LEU A 89 -9.95 10.12 -24.97
C LEU A 89 -9.29 11.50 -24.78
N PRO A 90 -9.41 12.42 -25.77
CA PRO A 90 -8.70 13.71 -25.74
C PRO A 90 -8.98 14.54 -24.49
N ALA A 91 -10.19 14.45 -23.93
CA ALA A 91 -10.54 15.14 -22.70
C ALA A 91 -9.69 14.63 -21.51
N ARG A 92 -9.50 13.30 -21.39
CA ARG A 92 -8.66 12.72 -20.34
C ARG A 92 -7.18 13.01 -20.56
N LEU A 93 -6.71 12.98 -21.80
CA LEU A 93 -5.33 13.33 -22.15
C LEU A 93 -4.96 14.75 -21.67
N LYS A 94 -5.88 15.71 -21.77
CA LYS A 94 -5.69 17.08 -21.28
C LYS A 94 -5.59 17.19 -19.75
N PHE A 95 -6.09 16.22 -18.99
CA PHE A 95 -5.99 16.20 -17.54
C PHE A 95 -4.67 15.61 -17.03
N LEU A 96 -3.86 14.98 -17.87
CA LEU A 96 -2.51 14.56 -17.50
C LEU A 96 -1.68 15.79 -17.12
N LYS A 97 -0.97 15.66 -16.03
CA LYS A 97 -0.04 16.69 -15.57
C LYS A 97 1.25 16.66 -16.39
N SER A 98 2.22 17.48 -15.99
CA SER A 98 3.52 17.44 -16.64
C SER A 98 4.18 16.07 -16.47
N GLN A 99 5.00 15.64 -17.44
CA GLN A 99 5.74 14.36 -17.36
C GLN A 99 6.53 14.23 -16.05
N LYS A 100 7.11 15.33 -15.56
CA LYS A 100 7.81 15.36 -14.27
C LYS A 100 6.88 15.04 -13.10
N THR A 101 5.66 15.56 -13.13
CA THR A 101 4.67 15.32 -12.06
C THR A 101 4.12 13.88 -12.10
N GLU A 102 3.77 13.39 -13.30
CA GLU A 102 3.30 12.01 -13.46
C GLU A 102 4.41 11.00 -13.06
N PHE A 103 5.65 11.27 -13.46
CA PHE A 103 6.77 10.43 -13.07
C PHE A 103 7.01 10.44 -11.54
N ALA A 104 6.80 11.57 -10.88
CA ALA A 104 6.90 11.63 -9.41
C ALA A 104 5.89 10.69 -8.72
N TYR A 105 4.65 10.60 -9.24
CA TYR A 105 3.64 9.66 -8.73
C TYR A 105 4.00 8.19 -9.01
N ILE A 106 4.55 7.90 -10.21
CA ILE A 106 5.04 6.56 -10.54
C ILE A 106 6.17 6.16 -9.60
N ASN A 107 7.14 7.06 -9.38
CA ASN A 107 8.26 6.83 -8.49
C ASN A 107 7.80 6.55 -7.05
N GLU A 108 6.88 7.37 -6.51
CA GLU A 108 6.27 7.15 -5.19
C GLU A 108 5.57 5.79 -5.09
N LEU A 109 4.84 5.40 -6.14
CA LEU A 109 4.16 4.10 -6.18
C LEU A 109 5.16 2.94 -6.15
N ILE A 110 6.21 2.98 -6.96
CA ILE A 110 7.23 1.93 -7.00
C ILE A 110 8.00 1.85 -5.67
N GLN A 111 8.35 3.01 -5.08
CA GLN A 111 8.93 3.05 -3.72
C GLN A 111 8.02 2.33 -2.72
N THR A 112 6.73 2.66 -2.73
CA THR A 112 5.72 2.05 -1.85
C THR A 112 5.65 0.53 -2.01
N LEU A 113 5.67 0.04 -3.26
CA LEU A 113 5.63 -1.39 -3.54
C LEU A 113 6.92 -2.10 -3.13
N ALA A 114 8.08 -1.51 -3.40
CA ALA A 114 9.37 -2.09 -3.04
C ALA A 114 9.52 -2.26 -1.51
N LEU A 115 9.00 -1.31 -0.73
CA LEU A 115 9.08 -1.34 0.73
C LEU A 115 8.26 -2.46 1.38
N VAL A 116 7.16 -2.88 0.76
CA VAL A 116 6.30 -3.93 1.30
C VAL A 116 6.58 -5.30 0.68
N HIS A 117 7.12 -5.33 -0.54
CA HIS A 117 7.47 -6.55 -1.26
C HIS A 117 9.00 -6.70 -1.37
N THR A 118 9.66 -6.75 -0.22
CA THR A 118 11.13 -6.78 -0.12
C THR A 118 11.78 -8.00 -0.75
N ASN A 119 11.01 -9.07 -0.96
CA ASN A 119 11.42 -10.29 -1.66
C ASN A 119 11.28 -10.21 -3.19
N VAL A 120 10.87 -9.06 -3.72
CA VAL A 120 10.77 -8.80 -5.16
C VAL A 120 11.82 -7.78 -5.57
N ALA A 121 12.60 -8.08 -6.61
CA ALA A 121 13.50 -7.13 -7.22
C ALA A 121 12.72 -6.16 -8.12
N PHE A 122 12.81 -4.87 -7.84
CA PHE A 122 12.21 -3.80 -8.64
C PHE A 122 13.28 -3.05 -9.42
N GLU A 123 13.01 -2.74 -10.67
CA GLU A 123 13.79 -1.78 -11.44
C GLU A 123 12.86 -0.76 -12.09
N LEU A 124 13.03 0.53 -11.77
CA LEU A 124 12.33 1.65 -12.40
C LEU A 124 13.31 2.44 -13.25
N LYS A 125 12.98 2.58 -14.53
CA LYS A 125 13.73 3.40 -15.48
C LYS A 125 12.90 4.59 -15.98
N ASN A 126 13.55 5.72 -16.21
CA ASN A 126 12.96 6.88 -16.86
C ASN A 126 13.88 7.31 -18.00
N ASN A 127 13.39 7.26 -19.24
CA ASN A 127 14.19 7.57 -20.45
C ASN A 127 15.55 6.85 -20.45
N GLY A 128 15.54 5.55 -20.16
CA GLY A 128 16.74 4.71 -20.11
C GLY A 128 17.62 4.84 -18.85
N LYS A 129 17.40 5.86 -18.01
CA LYS A 129 18.14 6.03 -16.75
C LYS A 129 17.46 5.24 -15.63
N THR A 130 18.20 4.39 -14.94
CA THR A 130 17.73 3.69 -13.73
C THR A 130 17.54 4.69 -12.57
N ILE A 131 16.36 4.71 -11.98
CA ILE A 131 15.98 5.58 -10.87
C ILE A 131 15.88 4.79 -9.56
N ILE A 132 15.26 3.61 -9.59
CA ILE A 132 15.20 2.67 -8.47
C ILE A 132 15.71 1.33 -8.97
N LYS A 133 16.46 0.65 -8.12
CA LYS A 133 16.85 -0.75 -8.33
C LYS A 133 16.98 -1.43 -6.97
N THR A 134 16.21 -2.49 -6.74
CA THR A 134 16.25 -3.27 -5.51
C THR A 134 16.65 -4.72 -5.80
N THR A 135 17.26 -5.37 -4.82
CA THR A 135 17.83 -6.71 -4.97
C THR A 135 16.82 -7.84 -4.75
N GLY A 136 15.70 -7.57 -4.05
CA GLY A 136 14.67 -8.57 -3.78
C GLY A 136 15.08 -9.66 -2.78
N GLN A 137 16.00 -9.37 -1.87
CA GLN A 137 16.55 -10.36 -0.91
C GLN A 137 15.72 -10.50 0.37
N GLY A 138 14.60 -9.78 0.52
CA GLY A 138 13.73 -9.85 1.69
C GLY A 138 14.15 -8.97 2.87
N ASP A 139 15.28 -8.26 2.77
CA ASP A 139 15.75 -7.35 3.81
C ASP A 139 15.17 -5.93 3.62
N THR A 140 14.31 -5.53 4.54
CA THR A 140 13.68 -4.20 4.51
C THR A 140 14.70 -3.08 4.67
N LEU A 141 15.72 -3.25 5.50
CA LEU A 141 16.75 -2.23 5.69
C LEU A 141 17.59 -2.04 4.43
N GLN A 142 17.90 -3.14 3.72
CA GLN A 142 18.60 -3.09 2.45
C GLN A 142 17.75 -2.35 1.38
N VAL A 143 16.46 -2.68 1.28
CA VAL A 143 15.55 -1.98 0.36
C VAL A 143 15.45 -0.49 0.69
N LEU A 144 15.44 -0.11 1.97
CA LEU A 144 15.46 1.29 2.38
C LEU A 144 16.69 2.04 1.91
N LYS A 145 17.87 1.43 1.98
CA LYS A 145 19.12 2.00 1.45
C LYS A 145 19.08 2.16 -0.06
N GLU A 146 18.56 1.15 -0.76
CA GLU A 146 18.47 1.13 -2.23
C GLU A 146 17.45 2.13 -2.78
N VAL A 147 16.33 2.33 -2.07
CA VAL A 147 15.22 3.21 -2.50
C VAL A 147 15.47 4.67 -2.12
N PHE A 148 15.99 4.93 -0.94
CA PHE A 148 16.18 6.30 -0.43
C PHE A 148 17.66 6.68 -0.31
N SER A 149 18.36 6.20 0.67
CA SER A 149 19.82 6.36 0.88
C SER A 149 20.28 5.66 2.14
N GLU A 150 21.60 5.45 2.29
CA GLU A 150 22.19 4.97 3.54
C GLU A 150 21.98 5.93 4.73
N ASP A 151 21.91 7.23 4.47
CA ASP A 151 21.73 8.24 5.51
C ASP A 151 20.39 8.08 6.24
N ILE A 152 19.30 7.79 5.49
CA ILE A 152 18.01 7.46 6.10
C ILE A 152 18.14 6.24 7.01
N ALA A 153 18.73 5.16 6.51
CA ALA A 153 18.81 3.89 7.23
C ALA A 153 19.55 4.00 8.58
N LYS A 154 20.56 4.89 8.68
CA LYS A 154 21.30 5.13 9.93
C LYS A 154 20.46 5.81 11.01
N ASN A 155 19.45 6.57 10.61
CA ASN A 155 18.58 7.35 11.49
C ASN A 155 17.27 6.65 11.83
N LEU A 156 17.15 5.34 11.56
CA LEU A 156 15.94 4.58 11.83
C LEU A 156 16.08 3.72 13.10
N ARG A 157 14.92 3.49 13.74
CA ARG A 157 14.72 2.51 14.80
C ARG A 157 13.76 1.44 14.31
N GLU A 158 14.10 0.18 14.53
CA GLU A 158 13.21 -0.93 14.23
C GLU A 158 12.03 -0.93 15.20
N VAL A 159 10.83 -1.10 14.67
CA VAL A 159 9.59 -1.34 15.41
C VAL A 159 9.18 -2.77 15.16
N PHE A 160 9.07 -3.56 16.22
CA PHE A 160 8.54 -4.91 16.15
C PHE A 160 7.78 -5.23 17.43
N LYS A 161 6.51 -5.58 17.30
CA LYS A 161 5.67 -6.01 18.41
C LYS A 161 4.62 -6.99 17.94
N THR A 162 4.33 -8.00 18.74
CA THR A 162 3.27 -8.99 18.52
C THR A 162 2.42 -9.11 19.77
N ASP A 163 1.10 -9.03 19.58
CA ASP A 163 0.13 -9.37 20.63
C ASP A 163 -0.58 -10.65 20.23
N LYS A 164 -0.24 -11.75 20.89
CA LYS A 164 -0.81 -13.08 20.62
C LYS A 164 -2.29 -13.17 20.96
N MET A 165 -2.79 -12.37 21.90
CA MET A 165 -4.20 -12.42 22.32
C MET A 165 -5.11 -11.77 21.28
N SER A 166 -4.70 -10.64 20.73
CA SER A 166 -5.47 -9.93 19.70
C SER A 166 -5.07 -10.30 18.28
N GLY A 167 -4.00 -11.10 18.08
CA GLY A 167 -3.47 -11.43 16.76
C GLY A 167 -2.83 -10.24 16.03
N LEU A 168 -2.65 -9.11 16.71
CA LEU A 168 -2.02 -7.92 16.13
C LEU A 168 -0.51 -8.10 16.07
N LYS A 169 0.08 -7.67 14.94
CA LYS A 169 1.52 -7.58 14.78
C LYS A 169 1.87 -6.28 14.05
N ILE A 170 2.91 -5.60 14.50
CA ILE A 170 3.46 -4.44 13.81
C ILE A 170 4.95 -4.64 13.58
N SER A 171 5.40 -4.27 12.39
CA SER A 171 6.80 -4.33 12.01
C SER A 171 7.17 -3.16 11.11
N GLY A 172 8.43 -2.76 11.11
CA GLY A 172 8.95 -1.72 10.24
C GLY A 172 9.94 -0.81 10.94
N PHE A 173 9.97 0.45 10.54
CA PHE A 173 10.97 1.42 10.98
C PHE A 173 10.35 2.79 11.22
N VAL A 174 10.88 3.51 12.20
CA VAL A 174 10.55 4.90 12.50
C VAL A 174 11.84 5.69 12.68
N SER A 175 11.85 6.96 12.28
CA SER A 175 13.05 7.79 12.43
C SER A 175 13.30 8.18 13.88
N THR A 176 14.58 8.39 14.22
CA THR A 176 14.95 9.06 15.48
C THR A 176 14.40 10.49 15.51
N PRO A 177 14.20 11.09 16.71
CA PRO A 177 13.69 12.46 16.82
C PRO A 177 14.57 13.51 16.12
N ASP A 178 15.86 13.25 15.96
CA ASP A 178 16.80 14.14 15.29
C ASP A 178 16.63 14.14 13.75
N TYR A 179 16.01 13.11 13.21
CA TYR A 179 15.78 12.97 11.77
C TYR A 179 14.32 13.21 11.40
N THR A 180 14.01 14.46 11.06
CA THR A 180 12.64 14.91 10.82
C THR A 180 12.38 15.41 9.41
N ARG A 181 11.11 15.51 9.04
CA ARG A 181 10.58 15.99 7.76
C ARG A 181 9.74 17.25 7.92
N ALA A 182 9.58 18.01 6.83
CA ALA A 182 8.72 19.19 6.79
C ALA A 182 7.25 18.84 6.60
N SER A 183 6.92 17.62 6.16
CA SER A 183 5.56 17.17 5.88
C SER A 183 5.41 15.67 6.09
N LYS A 184 4.14 15.19 6.12
CA LYS A 184 3.78 13.78 6.30
C LYS A 184 3.89 12.94 5.02
N LYS A 185 4.61 13.38 3.98
CA LYS A 185 4.77 12.65 2.73
C LYS A 185 5.47 11.31 2.92
N ASP A 186 6.36 11.24 3.91
CA ASP A 186 7.17 10.05 4.20
C ASP A 186 6.51 9.15 5.28
N TYR A 187 5.18 9.16 5.36
CA TYR A 187 4.39 8.23 6.16
C TYR A 187 3.95 7.04 5.29
N TYR A 188 4.76 5.99 5.27
CA TYR A 188 4.46 4.73 4.59
C TYR A 188 3.76 3.79 5.57
N MET A 189 2.42 3.89 5.60
CA MET A 189 1.57 3.10 6.51
C MET A 189 0.91 1.97 5.74
N TYR A 190 1.13 0.74 6.20
CA TYR A 190 0.55 -0.45 5.61
C TYR A 190 -0.34 -1.19 6.60
N VAL A 191 -1.42 -1.77 6.11
CA VAL A 191 -2.27 -2.72 6.84
C VAL A 191 -2.41 -3.98 5.99
N ASN A 192 -1.99 -5.10 6.54
CA ASN A 192 -1.92 -6.37 5.83
C ASN A 192 -1.22 -6.22 4.45
N SER A 193 -0.04 -5.56 4.46
CA SER A 193 0.78 -5.27 3.28
C SER A 193 0.14 -4.36 2.23
N ARG A 194 -0.96 -3.66 2.56
CA ARG A 194 -1.60 -2.65 1.69
C ARG A 194 -1.34 -1.26 2.23
N MET A 195 -0.86 -0.36 1.39
CA MET A 195 -0.72 1.05 1.76
C MET A 195 -2.08 1.68 2.03
N VAL A 196 -2.21 2.30 3.20
CA VAL A 196 -3.45 2.93 3.66
C VAL A 196 -3.23 4.38 4.06
N LYS A 197 -4.29 5.19 3.94
CA LYS A 197 -4.41 6.51 4.58
C LYS A 197 -5.38 6.36 5.74
N CYS A 198 -4.86 6.03 6.91
CA CYS A 198 -5.66 5.73 8.08
C CYS A 198 -5.48 6.82 9.16
N PRO A 199 -6.52 7.60 9.49
CA PRO A 199 -6.45 8.64 10.50
C PRO A 199 -6.01 8.14 11.88
N ILE A 200 -6.46 6.94 12.28
CA ILE A 200 -6.09 6.33 13.56
C ILE A 200 -4.60 6.03 13.60
N PHE A 201 -4.08 5.39 12.54
CA PHE A 201 -2.66 5.09 12.40
C PHE A 201 -1.83 6.38 12.45
N GLN A 202 -2.24 7.39 11.67
CA GLN A 202 -1.57 8.68 11.63
C GLN A 202 -1.60 9.38 13.02
N LYS A 203 -2.75 9.38 13.70
CA LYS A 203 -2.89 9.97 15.04
C LYS A 203 -2.00 9.27 16.06
N SER A 204 -1.84 7.95 15.99
CA SER A 204 -0.95 7.19 16.88
C SER A 204 0.51 7.64 16.70
N ILE A 205 0.97 7.79 15.46
CA ILE A 205 2.31 8.28 15.12
C ILE A 205 2.51 9.70 15.64
N ASP A 206 1.58 10.61 15.29
CA ASP A 206 1.65 12.01 15.68
C ASP A 206 1.69 12.15 17.22
N THR A 207 0.94 11.32 17.94
CA THR A 207 0.91 11.32 19.41
C THR A 207 2.23 10.84 20.01
N ALA A 208 2.82 9.76 19.46
CA ALA A 208 4.09 9.22 19.94
C ALA A 208 5.26 10.22 19.78
N TYR A 209 5.21 11.04 18.73
CA TYR A 209 6.26 12.03 18.46
C TYR A 209 6.00 13.44 19.00
N LYS A 210 4.80 13.72 19.50
CA LYS A 210 4.33 15.08 19.84
C LYS A 210 5.29 15.87 20.73
N SER A 211 5.84 15.22 21.76
CA SER A 211 6.77 15.85 22.71
C SER A 211 8.21 15.90 22.23
N LEU A 212 8.56 15.13 21.17
CA LEU A 212 9.95 14.90 20.76
C LEU A 212 10.39 15.81 19.62
N ILE A 213 9.47 16.15 18.68
CA ILE A 213 9.86 16.81 17.41
C ILE A 213 9.07 18.10 17.11
N GLY A 214 8.22 18.55 18.03
CA GLY A 214 7.44 19.78 17.88
C GLY A 214 6.51 19.76 16.65
N SER A 215 6.66 20.74 15.75
CA SER A 215 5.84 20.87 14.52
C SER A 215 6.36 20.09 13.30
N ARG A 216 7.43 19.32 13.47
CA ARG A 216 8.00 18.52 12.40
C ARG A 216 7.38 17.12 12.37
N TYR A 217 7.77 16.30 11.39
CA TYR A 217 7.21 14.97 11.16
C TYR A 217 8.32 13.93 11.06
N PRO A 218 8.14 12.71 11.60
CA PRO A 218 9.09 11.63 11.43
C PRO A 218 9.04 11.03 10.02
N PHE A 219 10.04 10.24 9.66
CA PHE A 219 9.99 9.29 8.57
C PHE A 219 9.48 7.95 9.11
N ILE A 220 8.44 7.39 8.49
CA ILE A 220 7.73 6.22 9.01
C ILE A 220 7.53 5.18 7.91
N ILE A 221 7.88 3.94 8.21
CA ILE A 221 7.50 2.76 7.43
C ILE A 221 7.03 1.71 8.42
N LEU A 222 5.73 1.48 8.48
CA LEU A 222 5.14 0.52 9.41
C LEU A 222 4.10 -0.33 8.70
N ASN A 223 4.18 -1.63 8.87
CA ASN A 223 3.16 -2.60 8.47
C ASN A 223 2.46 -3.16 9.71
N LEU A 224 1.16 -2.92 9.80
CA LEU A 224 0.29 -3.46 10.82
C LEU A 224 -0.44 -4.67 10.24
N GLU A 225 -0.20 -5.84 10.81
CA GLU A 225 -0.97 -7.05 10.51
C GLU A 225 -2.14 -7.14 11.49
N VAL A 226 -3.34 -7.26 10.93
CA VAL A 226 -4.63 -7.32 11.68
C VAL A 226 -5.38 -8.54 11.19
N PRO A 227 -6.00 -9.33 12.10
CA PRO A 227 -6.90 -10.40 11.68
C PRO A 227 -7.97 -9.90 10.72
N PRO A 228 -8.27 -10.64 9.63
CA PRO A 228 -9.23 -10.19 8.61
C PRO A 228 -10.61 -9.83 9.16
N GLU A 229 -11.05 -10.51 10.22
CA GLU A 229 -12.31 -10.27 10.92
C GLU A 229 -12.38 -8.95 11.69
N ASP A 230 -11.24 -8.34 11.99
CA ASP A 230 -11.14 -7.10 12.77
C ASP A 230 -10.88 -5.86 11.92
N VAL A 231 -10.75 -6.02 10.58
CA VAL A 231 -10.51 -4.92 9.66
C VAL A 231 -11.38 -5.02 8.40
N ASP A 232 -12.12 -3.96 8.10
CA ASP A 232 -12.79 -3.80 6.81
C ASP A 232 -11.94 -2.91 5.90
N VAL A 233 -11.44 -3.50 4.80
CA VAL A 233 -10.63 -2.81 3.79
C VAL A 233 -11.45 -2.38 2.57
N ASN A 234 -12.74 -2.71 2.51
CA ASN A 234 -13.61 -2.41 1.38
C ASN A 234 -14.43 -1.13 1.57
N VAL A 235 -13.93 -0.18 2.33
CA VAL A 235 -14.62 1.08 2.65
C VAL A 235 -14.61 2.07 1.48
N HIS A 236 -13.54 2.09 0.67
CA HIS A 236 -13.36 3.02 -0.44
C HIS A 236 -12.91 2.30 -1.72
N PRO A 237 -13.34 2.73 -2.94
CA PRO A 237 -12.93 2.09 -4.20
C PRO A 237 -11.41 1.96 -4.37
N THR A 238 -10.64 2.94 -3.88
CA THR A 238 -9.16 2.91 -3.93
C THR A 238 -8.53 2.06 -2.84
N LYS A 239 -9.32 1.50 -1.90
CA LYS A 239 -8.86 0.68 -0.76
C LYS A 239 -7.79 1.35 0.11
N LYS A 240 -7.73 2.67 0.09
CA LYS A 240 -6.79 3.46 0.92
C LYS A 240 -7.31 3.72 2.33
N GLU A 241 -8.60 3.51 2.57
CA GLU A 241 -9.23 3.68 3.87
C GLU A 241 -9.61 2.32 4.45
N VAL A 242 -9.43 2.18 5.75
CA VAL A 242 -9.76 0.96 6.51
C VAL A 242 -10.56 1.32 7.74
N ARG A 243 -11.49 0.44 8.12
CA ARG A 243 -12.22 0.53 9.39
C ARG A 243 -11.83 -0.65 10.28
N TYR A 244 -11.63 -0.38 11.55
CA TYR A 244 -11.29 -1.39 12.54
C TYR A 244 -12.47 -1.65 13.47
N ARG A 245 -12.61 -2.89 13.91
CA ARG A 245 -13.61 -3.26 14.95
C ARG A 245 -13.33 -2.52 16.26
N ASN A 246 -12.07 -2.46 16.68
CA ASN A 246 -11.62 -1.82 17.92
C ASN A 246 -10.59 -0.72 17.68
N PRO A 247 -11.01 0.50 17.28
CA PRO A 247 -10.10 1.60 16.92
C PRO A 247 -9.14 1.99 18.05
N ASN A 248 -9.60 1.99 19.30
CA ASN A 248 -8.77 2.35 20.46
C ASN A 248 -7.66 1.33 20.72
N GLN A 249 -7.93 0.04 20.54
CA GLN A 249 -6.93 -1.01 20.66
C GLN A 249 -5.83 -0.84 19.61
N ILE A 250 -6.21 -0.58 18.36
CA ILE A 250 -5.26 -0.30 17.26
C ILE A 250 -4.40 0.93 17.57
N PHE A 251 -5.04 2.02 18.02
CA PHE A 251 -4.32 3.23 18.41
C PHE A 251 -3.27 2.94 19.49
N ASN A 252 -3.67 2.32 20.59
CA ASN A 252 -2.79 2.02 21.71
C ASN A 252 -1.66 1.04 21.33
N PHE A 253 -1.97 0.06 20.49
CA PHE A 253 -0.98 -0.92 20.03
C PHE A 253 0.10 -0.25 19.19
N ILE A 254 -0.27 0.59 18.20
CA ILE A 254 0.67 1.33 17.35
C ILE A 254 1.48 2.33 18.22
N TYR A 255 0.79 3.14 19.04
CA TYR A 255 1.43 4.12 19.91
C TYR A 255 2.49 3.49 20.79
N SER A 256 2.13 2.44 21.56
CA SER A 256 3.06 1.77 22.46
C SER A 256 4.23 1.10 21.74
N SER A 257 4.02 0.60 20.51
CA SER A 257 5.09 -0.01 19.71
C SER A 257 6.12 1.02 19.27
N ILE A 258 5.67 2.21 18.88
CA ILE A 258 6.55 3.31 18.49
C ILE A 258 7.30 3.85 19.74
N ASP A 259 6.59 4.04 20.84
CA ASP A 259 7.15 4.54 22.09
C ASP A 259 8.28 3.62 22.62
N MET A 260 8.05 2.30 22.59
CA MET A 260 9.07 1.30 22.93
C MET A 260 10.29 1.40 22.02
N ALA A 261 10.12 1.53 20.72
CA ALA A 261 11.23 1.64 19.77
C ALA A 261 12.04 2.93 19.97
N LEU A 262 11.38 4.03 20.28
CA LEU A 262 12.04 5.33 20.57
C LEU A 262 12.76 5.32 21.91
N SER A 263 12.25 4.58 22.90
CA SER A 263 12.89 4.38 24.21
C SER A 263 14.06 3.38 24.18
N GLY A 264 14.34 2.76 23.03
CA GLY A 264 15.41 1.78 22.88
C GLY A 264 15.07 0.38 23.42
N VAL A 265 13.79 0.12 23.77
CA VAL A 265 13.30 -1.17 24.23
C VAL A 265 12.70 -1.92 23.02
N THR A 266 13.34 -3.00 22.58
CA THR A 266 12.78 -3.91 21.57
C THR A 266 12.38 -5.23 22.20
N GLU A 267 11.20 -5.77 21.85
CA GLU A 267 10.71 -7.06 22.39
C GLU A 267 11.66 -8.25 22.13
N ARG A 268 12.59 -8.14 21.19
CA ARG A 268 13.62 -9.16 20.95
C ARG A 268 14.56 -9.36 22.15
N GLN A 269 14.64 -8.38 23.07
CA GLN A 269 15.49 -8.48 24.27
C GLN A 269 14.74 -9.06 25.48
N THR A 270 13.40 -9.21 25.43
CA THR A 270 12.60 -9.72 26.56
C THR A 270 12.38 -11.23 26.56
N ALA A 271 13.05 -11.99 25.68
CA ALA A 271 13.01 -13.45 25.66
C ALA A 271 13.94 -14.13 26.69
N GLN A 272 14.53 -13.38 27.64
CA GLN A 272 15.18 -13.97 28.80
C GLN A 272 14.21 -14.03 29.97
N PRO A 273 14.10 -15.15 30.70
CA PRO A 273 13.17 -15.27 31.83
C PRO A 273 13.60 -14.31 32.94
N VAL A 274 12.72 -13.39 33.26
CA VAL A 274 12.86 -12.48 34.39
C VAL A 274 12.70 -13.28 35.68
N PRO A 275 13.61 -13.19 36.70
CA PRO A 275 13.37 -13.73 38.01
C PRO A 275 12.16 -13.01 38.64
N GLU A 276 11.29 -13.79 39.25
CA GLU A 276 10.12 -13.28 39.99
C GLU A 276 10.59 -12.24 41.05
N MET A 277 10.29 -10.98 40.80
CA MET A 277 10.33 -9.93 41.80
C MET A 277 8.93 -9.52 42.21
N GLN A 278 8.73 -9.59 43.50
CA GLN A 278 7.52 -9.35 44.27
C GLN A 278 6.71 -8.13 43.80
N GLN A 279 5.41 -8.35 43.65
CA GLN A 279 4.38 -7.34 43.34
C GLN A 279 4.39 -6.21 44.38
N ARG A 280 4.80 -5.01 43.99
CA ARG A 280 4.30 -3.77 44.60
C ARG A 280 3.07 -3.33 43.86
N ALA A 281 1.97 -3.23 44.61
CA ALA A 281 0.67 -2.79 44.09
C ALA A 281 0.83 -1.40 43.42
N ALA A 282 0.54 -1.34 42.13
CA ALA A 282 0.40 -0.09 41.40
C ALA A 282 -1.01 0.47 41.63
N GLU A 283 -1.09 1.76 41.97
CA GLU A 283 -2.34 2.49 42.06
C GLU A 283 -3.11 2.49 40.72
N PRO A 284 -4.45 2.43 40.75
CA PRO A 284 -5.23 2.37 39.51
C PRO A 284 -5.19 3.72 38.77
N VAL A 285 -4.61 3.69 37.57
CA VAL A 285 -4.70 4.79 36.63
C VAL A 285 -6.17 4.90 36.18
N ARG A 286 -6.82 6.02 36.46
CA ARG A 286 -8.20 6.29 36.06
C ARG A 286 -8.29 6.32 34.51
N PRO A 287 -9.28 5.61 33.92
CA PRO A 287 -9.52 5.70 32.49
C PRO A 287 -9.91 7.13 32.12
N MET A 288 -9.24 7.70 31.12
CA MET A 288 -9.64 8.96 30.52
C MET A 288 -10.86 8.69 29.64
N GLU A 289 -12.05 9.10 30.09
CA GLU A 289 -13.26 9.09 29.26
C GLU A 289 -13.09 10.09 28.12
N ILE A 290 -12.91 9.57 26.91
CA ILE A 290 -13.01 10.38 25.68
C ILE A 290 -14.51 10.53 25.41
N LYS A 291 -15.03 11.74 25.62
CA LYS A 291 -16.41 12.08 25.25
C LYS A 291 -16.56 11.89 23.75
N THR A 292 -17.57 11.16 23.34
CA THR A 292 -17.93 10.82 21.96
C THR A 292 -18.32 12.06 21.12
N GLU A 293 -18.36 13.24 21.70
CA GLU A 293 -18.76 14.50 21.05
C GLU A 293 -17.67 15.15 20.19
N ASP A 294 -16.41 14.72 20.26
CA ASP A 294 -15.30 15.30 19.49
C ASP A 294 -15.02 14.56 18.17
N ILE A 295 -15.86 13.61 17.78
CA ILE A 295 -15.78 12.95 16.47
C ILE A 295 -16.86 13.56 15.57
N TYR A 296 -16.60 14.70 14.97
CA TYR A 296 -17.41 15.21 13.87
C TYR A 296 -17.32 14.25 12.69
N VAL A 297 -18.34 13.41 12.55
CA VAL A 297 -18.69 12.78 11.29
C VAL A 297 -19.41 13.85 10.48
N THR A 298 -18.74 14.45 9.51
CA THR A 298 -19.44 15.20 8.45
C THR A 298 -20.31 14.20 7.71
N GLU A 299 -21.60 14.23 7.97
CA GLU A 299 -22.60 13.52 7.16
C GLU A 299 -22.44 13.97 5.71
N GLY A 300 -22.23 12.97 4.84
CA GLY A 300 -22.09 13.19 3.41
C GLY A 300 -23.34 13.80 2.81
N GLU A 301 -23.18 14.93 2.17
CA GLU A 301 -24.19 15.48 1.28
C GLU A 301 -24.58 14.43 0.23
N ASN A 302 -25.86 14.23 0.12
CA ASN A 302 -26.52 13.27 -0.75
C ASN A 302 -26.28 13.63 -2.23
N ILE A 303 -25.36 12.93 -2.89
CA ILE A 303 -24.96 13.13 -4.30
C ILE A 303 -26.15 12.92 -5.28
N ALA A 304 -27.30 12.47 -4.82
CA ALA A 304 -28.50 12.27 -5.65
C ALA A 304 -29.18 13.55 -6.12
N SER A 305 -28.84 14.74 -5.60
CA SER A 305 -29.50 16.02 -5.96
C SER A 305 -28.82 16.80 -7.10
N VAL A 306 -27.65 16.38 -7.57
CA VAL A 306 -26.87 17.10 -8.59
C VAL A 306 -27.24 16.70 -10.03
N PHE A 307 -28.02 15.65 -10.25
CA PHE A 307 -28.35 15.12 -11.59
C PHE A 307 -29.79 15.29 -12.02
N LYS A 308 -30.53 16.29 -11.52
CA LYS A 308 -31.86 16.62 -12.05
C LYS A 308 -31.99 18.11 -12.35
N LYS A 309 -31.59 18.49 -13.57
CA LYS A 309 -32.29 19.54 -14.37
C LYS A 309 -32.01 19.32 -15.86
N PRO A 310 -33.02 19.04 -16.68
CA PRO A 310 -32.89 19.10 -18.13
C PRO A 310 -32.81 20.57 -18.56
N VAL A 311 -31.90 20.88 -19.47
CA VAL A 311 -31.85 22.15 -20.18
C VAL A 311 -32.81 22.04 -21.34
N GLU A 312 -33.88 22.82 -21.32
CA GLU A 312 -34.75 23.05 -22.49
C GLU A 312 -34.04 23.95 -23.52
N PRO A 313 -34.23 23.68 -24.81
CA PRO A 313 -33.61 24.47 -25.88
C PRO A 313 -34.37 25.76 -26.13
N LYS A 314 -33.63 26.84 -26.32
CA LYS A 314 -34.06 28.01 -27.09
C LYS A 314 -33.06 28.26 -28.20
#